data_98be27109ace1b3d333c1d9ca4e8a94c
#
_entry.id   98be27109ace1b3d333c1d9ca4e8a94c
#
_cell.length_a   1.000
_cell.length_b   1.000
_cell.length_c   1.000
_cell.angle_alpha   90.00
_cell.angle_beta   90.00
_cell.angle_gamma   90.00
#
_symmetry.space_group_name_H-M   'P 1'
#
loop_
_entity.id
_entity.type
_entity.pdbx_description
1 polymer ?
#
loop_
_entity_poly.entity_id
_entity_poly.type
_entity_poly.pdbx_seq_one_letter_code
_entity_poly.pdbx_strand_id
1 'polypeptide(L)'
;MYEALDMLMAMQLPQMELYCEIGKAVCRKTEKGAAVMASEYLNKQYPDVKGFSPRSLRRMRDFYRTYENHSALLSRAMKLGWIQNVVIIPADLIMDLREWYMKAAEQFGWSKTELIANIVANAHENVVLAIEKEMCYIVEQEEKQTETDRDASVDFVKKIHQTVQRIRKWWLIWKGGGRRWRTMLWEISMEKRTAFMRC
;
A
#
# COMPACT_ATOMS: atom_id res chain seq x y z
N MET A 1 25.84 -18.59 -3.63
CA MET A 1 25.22 -17.81 -2.55
C MET A 1 26.27 -17.04 -1.76
N TYR A 2 27.27 -17.68 -1.18
CA TYR A 2 28.27 -17.03 -0.32
C TYR A 2 29.06 -15.95 -1.04
N GLU A 3 29.63 -16.25 -2.19
CA GLU A 3 30.32 -15.26 -3.04
C GLU A 3 29.45 -14.05 -3.37
N ALA A 4 28.16 -14.29 -3.67
CA ALA A 4 27.22 -13.20 -3.92
C ALA A 4 26.98 -12.34 -2.66
N LEU A 5 26.93 -12.95 -1.47
CA LEU A 5 26.81 -12.21 -0.22
C LEU A 5 28.03 -11.34 0.05
N ASP A 6 29.25 -11.86 -0.18
CA ASP A 6 30.49 -11.10 -0.02
C ASP A 6 30.55 -9.89 -0.97
N MET A 7 30.14 -10.10 -2.24
CA MET A 7 30.06 -9.01 -3.20
C MET A 7 29.07 -7.92 -2.73
N LEU A 8 27.89 -8.32 -2.26
CA LEU A 8 26.87 -7.39 -1.77
C LEU A 8 27.35 -6.58 -0.55
N MET A 9 28.04 -7.24 0.38
CA MET A 9 28.59 -6.57 1.57
C MET A 9 29.70 -5.56 1.21
N ALA A 10 30.47 -5.83 0.15
CA ALA A 10 31.50 -4.91 -0.35
C ALA A 10 30.91 -3.71 -1.10
N MET A 11 29.70 -3.79 -1.66
CA MET A 11 29.11 -2.76 -2.52
C MET A 11 28.55 -1.55 -1.74
N GLN A 12 28.43 -1.60 -0.42
CA GLN A 12 27.88 -0.52 0.42
C GLN A 12 26.52 0.02 -0.07
N LEU A 13 25.63 -0.87 -0.50
CA LEU A 13 24.31 -0.52 -1.01
C LEU A 13 23.42 0.15 0.06
N PRO A 14 22.47 0.99 -0.32
CA PRO A 14 21.39 1.43 0.55
C PRO A 14 20.68 0.23 1.19
N GLN A 15 20.22 0.38 2.43
CA GLN A 15 19.69 -0.74 3.24
C GLN A 15 18.63 -1.57 2.51
N MET A 16 17.66 -0.92 1.85
CA MET A 16 16.59 -1.63 1.17
C MET A 16 17.07 -2.40 -0.07
N GLU A 17 18.02 -1.84 -0.80
CA GLU A 17 18.64 -2.51 -1.94
C GLU A 17 19.46 -3.71 -1.48
N LEU A 18 20.28 -3.54 -0.44
CA LEU A 18 21.04 -4.62 0.18
C LEU A 18 20.10 -5.77 0.61
N TYR A 19 18.99 -5.46 1.30
CA TYR A 19 18.05 -6.47 1.79
C TYR A 19 17.32 -7.19 0.64
N CYS A 20 16.99 -6.49 -0.43
CA CYS A 20 16.42 -7.06 -1.63
C CYS A 20 17.38 -8.03 -2.32
N GLU A 21 18.62 -7.63 -2.55
CA GLU A 21 19.64 -8.44 -3.21
C GLU A 21 20.08 -9.64 -2.35
N ILE A 22 20.20 -9.48 -1.03
CA ILE A 22 20.40 -10.62 -0.11
C ILE A 22 19.21 -11.59 -0.21
N GLY A 23 17.98 -11.08 -0.23
CA GLY A 23 16.77 -11.89 -0.40
C GLY A 23 16.83 -12.70 -1.68
N LYS A 24 17.23 -12.10 -2.79
CA LYS A 24 17.45 -12.74 -4.09
C LYS A 24 18.55 -13.82 -4.05
N ALA A 25 19.68 -13.53 -3.41
CA ALA A 25 20.76 -14.49 -3.25
C ALA A 25 20.34 -15.73 -2.44
N VAL A 26 19.52 -15.52 -1.38
CA VAL A 26 18.96 -16.61 -0.56
C VAL A 26 17.88 -17.39 -1.34
N CYS A 27 17.06 -16.73 -2.17
CA CYS A 27 16.07 -17.39 -3.03
C CYS A 27 16.68 -18.34 -4.05
N ARG A 28 17.83 -18.01 -4.61
CA ARG A 28 18.55 -18.86 -5.59
C ARG A 28 19.00 -20.19 -5.04
N LYS A 29 19.14 -20.31 -3.72
CA LYS A 29 19.46 -21.56 -3.06
C LYS A 29 18.19 -22.28 -2.67
N THR A 30 17.87 -23.37 -3.38
CA THR A 30 16.62 -24.14 -3.20
C THR A 30 16.62 -25.05 -1.96
N GLU A 31 17.78 -25.25 -1.34
CA GLU A 31 17.96 -26.12 -0.19
C GLU A 31 17.22 -25.58 1.06
N LYS A 32 16.64 -26.52 1.82
CA LYS A 32 16.07 -26.20 3.14
C LYS A 32 17.17 -25.60 4.04
N GLY A 33 16.83 -24.50 4.73
CA GLY A 33 17.77 -23.86 5.63
C GLY A 33 18.67 -22.77 5.00
N ALA A 34 18.51 -22.44 3.72
CA ALA A 34 19.32 -21.41 3.04
C ALA A 34 19.46 -20.09 3.84
N ALA A 35 18.37 -19.62 4.46
CA ALA A 35 18.39 -18.41 5.30
C ALA A 35 19.19 -18.60 6.60
N VAL A 36 19.22 -19.80 7.17
CA VAL A 36 20.03 -20.12 8.36
C VAL A 36 21.50 -20.13 7.98
N MET A 37 21.84 -20.85 6.90
CA MET A 37 23.22 -20.93 6.39
C MET A 37 23.78 -19.56 6.01
N ALA A 38 22.96 -18.72 5.35
CA ALA A 38 23.34 -17.35 5.01
C ALA A 38 23.55 -16.49 6.28
N SER A 39 22.71 -16.67 7.29
CA SER A 39 22.84 -15.98 8.58
C SER A 39 24.13 -16.37 9.32
N GLU A 40 24.41 -17.66 9.43
CA GLU A 40 25.64 -18.17 10.05
C GLU A 40 26.87 -17.64 9.32
N TYR A 41 26.86 -17.68 8.01
CA TYR A 41 27.94 -17.17 7.18
C TYR A 41 28.19 -15.68 7.39
N LEU A 42 27.14 -14.85 7.25
CA LEU A 42 27.24 -13.40 7.39
C LEU A 42 27.69 -12.97 8.79
N ASN A 43 27.13 -13.59 9.84
CA ASN A 43 27.54 -13.27 11.22
C ASN A 43 28.96 -13.71 11.53
N LYS A 44 29.48 -14.75 10.86
CA LYS A 44 30.87 -15.21 11.02
C LYS A 44 31.86 -14.30 10.27
N GLN A 45 31.51 -13.90 9.04
CA GLN A 45 32.43 -13.10 8.19
C GLN A 45 32.35 -11.60 8.52
N TYR A 46 31.18 -11.12 8.98
CA TYR A 46 30.92 -9.70 9.25
C TYR A 46 30.31 -9.51 10.65
N PRO A 47 31.06 -9.82 11.74
CA PRO A 47 30.54 -9.84 13.12
C PRO A 47 30.09 -8.47 13.61
N ASP A 48 30.62 -7.39 13.06
CA ASP A 48 30.29 -6.01 13.42
C ASP A 48 28.98 -5.52 12.76
N VAL A 49 28.48 -6.23 11.73
CA VAL A 49 27.26 -5.86 11.02
C VAL A 49 26.07 -6.58 11.61
N LYS A 50 25.10 -5.81 12.13
CA LYS A 50 23.91 -6.37 12.76
C LYS A 50 22.76 -6.50 11.76
N GLY A 51 21.77 -7.33 12.10
CA GLY A 51 20.53 -7.45 11.32
C GLY A 51 20.41 -8.72 10.48
N PHE A 52 21.41 -9.59 10.49
CA PHE A 52 21.45 -10.82 9.71
C PHE A 52 21.04 -12.08 10.50
N SER A 53 20.03 -11.97 11.39
CA SER A 53 19.43 -13.14 12.03
C SER A 53 18.74 -14.06 11.00
N PRO A 54 18.59 -15.38 11.27
CA PRO A 54 17.85 -16.28 10.38
C PRO A 54 16.43 -15.78 10.07
N ARG A 55 15.79 -15.12 11.03
CA ARG A 55 14.46 -14.51 10.86
C ARG A 55 14.51 -13.33 9.88
N SER A 56 15.54 -12.48 9.99
CA SER A 56 15.72 -11.35 9.07
C SER A 56 15.97 -11.83 7.64
N LEU A 57 16.83 -12.84 7.47
CA LEU A 57 17.15 -13.41 6.15
C LEU A 57 15.90 -14.05 5.49
N ARG A 58 15.05 -14.74 6.29
CA ARG A 58 13.77 -15.24 5.78
C ARG A 58 12.86 -14.11 5.29
N ARG A 59 12.77 -13.01 6.05
CA ARG A 59 11.98 -11.84 5.66
C ARG A 59 12.53 -11.14 4.40
N MET A 60 13.84 -11.05 4.26
CA MET A 60 14.47 -10.52 3.05
C MET A 60 14.17 -11.40 1.84
N ARG A 61 14.26 -12.73 1.99
CA ARG A 61 13.85 -13.70 0.98
C ARG A 61 12.39 -13.55 0.59
N ASP A 62 11.49 -13.44 1.59
CA ASP A 62 10.05 -13.33 1.38
C ASP A 62 9.71 -11.98 0.73
N PHE A 63 10.42 -10.91 1.06
CA PHE A 63 10.35 -9.61 0.40
C PHE A 63 10.64 -9.73 -1.10
N TYR A 64 11.79 -10.28 -1.45
CA TYR A 64 12.17 -10.47 -2.85
C TYR A 64 11.13 -11.33 -3.58
N ARG A 65 10.80 -12.50 -3.04
CA ARG A 65 9.85 -13.44 -3.63
C ARG A 65 8.46 -12.85 -3.86
N THR A 66 8.00 -11.99 -2.95
CA THR A 66 6.68 -11.35 -3.06
C THR A 66 6.63 -10.37 -4.21
N TYR A 67 7.71 -9.66 -4.50
CA TYR A 67 7.71 -8.54 -5.44
C TYR A 67 8.53 -8.78 -6.72
N GLU A 68 9.22 -9.90 -6.88
CA GLU A 68 10.11 -10.17 -8.02
C GLU A 68 9.43 -10.03 -9.40
N ASN A 69 8.14 -10.37 -9.48
CA ASN A 69 7.33 -10.27 -10.70
C ASN A 69 6.49 -8.99 -10.78
N HIS A 70 6.66 -8.06 -9.84
CA HIS A 70 5.87 -6.82 -9.71
C HIS A 70 6.78 -5.60 -9.56
N SER A 71 7.49 -5.21 -10.63
CA SER A 71 8.51 -4.16 -10.62
C SER A 71 8.02 -2.81 -10.09
N ALA A 72 6.80 -2.40 -10.44
CA ALA A 72 6.20 -1.15 -9.95
C ALA A 72 5.97 -1.20 -8.43
N LEU A 73 5.50 -2.35 -7.93
CA LEU A 73 5.25 -2.55 -6.50
C LEU A 73 6.57 -2.65 -5.72
N LEU A 74 7.57 -3.34 -6.28
CA LEU A 74 8.91 -3.40 -5.72
C LEU A 74 9.51 -2.00 -5.56
N SER A 75 9.43 -1.17 -6.61
CA SER A 75 9.92 0.20 -6.57
C SER A 75 9.27 1.03 -5.44
N ARG A 76 7.97 0.83 -5.19
CA ARG A 76 7.26 1.47 -4.08
C ARG A 76 7.67 0.90 -2.73
N ALA A 77 7.75 -0.42 -2.61
CA ALA A 77 8.20 -1.10 -1.40
C ALA A 77 9.62 -0.67 -0.98
N MET A 78 10.50 -0.43 -1.95
CA MET A 78 11.85 0.09 -1.72
C MET A 78 11.86 1.49 -1.08
N LYS A 79 10.89 2.36 -1.44
CA LYS A 79 10.76 3.71 -0.86
C LYS A 79 10.18 3.69 0.54
N LEU A 80 9.29 2.75 0.84
CA LEU A 80 8.55 2.70 2.09
C LEU A 80 9.42 2.36 3.32
N GLY A 81 10.55 1.72 3.13
CA GLY A 81 11.43 1.30 4.21
C GLY A 81 11.12 -0.10 4.77
N TRP A 82 12.10 -0.64 5.53
CA TRP A 82 12.07 -2.04 5.96
C TRP A 82 10.98 -2.38 6.98
N ILE A 83 10.79 -1.47 7.95
CA ILE A 83 9.88 -1.72 9.09
C ILE A 83 8.43 -1.92 8.62
N GLN A 84 7.96 -1.09 7.69
CA GLN A 84 6.62 -1.18 7.11
C GLN A 84 6.49 -2.44 6.22
N ASN A 85 7.50 -2.74 5.42
CA ASN A 85 7.51 -3.94 4.59
C ASN A 85 7.41 -5.23 5.42
N VAL A 86 8.08 -5.29 6.57
CA VAL A 86 7.99 -6.44 7.51
C VAL A 86 6.56 -6.66 8.03
N VAL A 87 5.72 -5.62 8.04
CA VAL A 87 4.30 -5.72 8.41
C VAL A 87 3.44 -6.17 7.22
N ILE A 88 3.66 -5.58 6.04
CA ILE A 88 2.83 -5.81 4.86
C ILE A 88 3.04 -7.20 4.25
N ILE A 89 4.29 -7.71 4.23
CA ILE A 89 4.63 -8.98 3.59
C ILE A 89 3.87 -10.17 4.18
N PRO A 90 3.85 -10.38 5.52
CA PRO A 90 3.16 -11.51 6.12
C PRO A 90 1.64 -11.33 6.19
N ALA A 91 1.12 -10.13 5.92
CA ALA A 91 -0.31 -9.88 5.91
C ALA A 91 -0.96 -10.60 4.72
N ASP A 92 -2.10 -11.24 4.98
CA ASP A 92 -2.90 -11.94 3.96
C ASP A 92 -3.66 -10.92 3.10
N LEU A 93 -2.91 -10.23 2.26
CA LEU A 93 -3.39 -9.17 1.39
C LEU A 93 -3.13 -9.53 -0.07
N ILE A 94 -4.11 -9.31 -0.94
CA ILE A 94 -3.90 -9.32 -2.39
C ILE A 94 -2.99 -8.16 -2.81
N MET A 95 -2.37 -8.23 -3.98
CA MET A 95 -1.36 -7.25 -4.41
C MET A 95 -1.90 -5.82 -4.47
N ASP A 96 -3.15 -5.63 -4.89
CA ASP A 96 -3.79 -4.30 -4.94
C ASP A 96 -3.95 -3.69 -3.56
N LEU A 97 -4.32 -4.50 -2.54
CA LEU A 97 -4.40 -4.04 -1.15
C LEU A 97 -3.02 -3.76 -0.55
N ARG A 98 -2.00 -4.57 -0.90
CA ARG A 98 -0.62 -4.26 -0.50
C ARG A 98 -0.18 -2.89 -1.01
N GLU A 99 -0.46 -2.61 -2.29
CA GLU A 99 -0.17 -1.31 -2.89
C GLU A 99 -0.92 -0.18 -2.19
N TRP A 100 -2.20 -0.40 -1.87
CA TRP A 100 -3.01 0.56 -1.13
C TRP A 100 -2.40 0.89 0.23
N TYR A 101 -2.08 -0.13 1.04
CA TYR A 101 -1.48 0.08 2.36
C TYR A 101 -0.09 0.71 2.29
N MET A 102 0.71 0.42 1.26
CA MET A 102 1.98 1.11 1.03
C MET A 102 1.78 2.60 0.76
N LYS A 103 0.84 2.94 -0.14
CA LYS A 103 0.51 4.34 -0.47
C LYS A 103 -0.02 5.09 0.75
N ALA A 104 -0.92 4.46 1.50
CA ALA A 104 -1.49 5.04 2.71
C ALA A 104 -0.41 5.27 3.77
N ALA A 105 0.44 4.28 4.02
CA ALA A 105 1.53 4.41 4.99
C ALA A 105 2.53 5.51 4.61
N GLU A 106 2.87 5.65 3.32
CA GLU A 106 3.72 6.72 2.80
C GLU A 106 3.06 8.09 2.99
N GLN A 107 1.78 8.22 2.61
CA GLN A 107 1.07 9.50 2.63
C GLN A 107 0.76 10.00 4.03
N PHE A 108 0.37 9.10 4.94
CA PHE A 108 -0.02 9.46 6.31
C PHE A 108 1.12 9.33 7.32
N GLY A 109 2.30 8.87 6.87
CA GLY A 109 3.45 8.67 7.75
C GLY A 109 3.21 7.61 8.82
N TRP A 110 2.42 6.57 8.52
CA TRP A 110 2.06 5.57 9.53
C TRP A 110 3.29 4.88 10.12
N SER A 111 3.35 4.89 11.41
CA SER A 111 4.27 4.04 12.18
C SER A 111 3.93 2.56 11.99
N LYS A 112 4.83 1.68 12.40
CA LYS A 112 4.59 0.23 12.40
C LYS A 112 3.27 -0.15 13.09
N THR A 113 3.01 0.45 14.27
CA THR A 113 1.83 0.14 15.08
C THR A 113 0.55 0.60 14.42
N GLU A 114 0.55 1.81 13.86
CA GLU A 114 -0.59 2.35 13.12
C GLU A 114 -0.88 1.54 11.86
N LEU A 115 0.16 1.14 11.11
CA LEU A 115 0.00 0.30 9.94
C LEU A 115 -0.64 -1.05 10.29
N ILE A 116 -0.19 -1.70 11.39
CA ILE A 116 -0.81 -2.94 11.88
C ILE A 116 -2.27 -2.70 12.24
N ALA A 117 -2.58 -1.66 13.02
CA ALA A 117 -3.93 -1.33 13.43
C ALA A 117 -4.85 -1.09 12.23
N ASN A 118 -4.38 -0.35 11.22
CA ASN A 118 -5.14 -0.07 10.01
C ASN A 118 -5.36 -1.32 9.14
N ILE A 119 -4.39 -2.24 9.07
CA ILE A 119 -4.57 -3.52 8.36
C ILE A 119 -5.63 -4.38 9.08
N VAL A 120 -5.52 -4.51 10.40
CA VAL A 120 -6.47 -5.30 11.21
C VAL A 120 -7.89 -4.71 11.15
N ALA A 121 -8.02 -3.39 11.11
CA ALA A 121 -9.30 -2.69 11.01
C ALA A 121 -9.86 -2.64 9.58
N ASN A 122 -9.21 -3.27 8.59
CA ASN A 122 -9.59 -3.16 7.18
C ASN A 122 -9.82 -1.69 6.75
N ALA A 123 -8.88 -0.81 7.07
CA ALA A 123 -9.03 0.64 6.85
C ALA A 123 -9.35 1.01 5.38
N HIS A 124 -8.96 0.18 4.42
CA HIS A 124 -9.29 0.34 3.01
C HIS A 124 -10.81 0.28 2.74
N GLU A 125 -11.57 -0.52 3.50
CA GLU A 125 -13.03 -0.61 3.39
C GLU A 125 -13.71 0.61 4.01
N ASN A 126 -13.21 1.08 5.15
CA ASN A 126 -13.75 2.25 5.86
C ASN A 126 -13.67 3.53 5.03
N VAL A 127 -12.68 3.65 4.17
CA VAL A 127 -12.51 4.80 3.26
C VAL A 127 -13.62 4.82 2.21
N VAL A 128 -13.94 3.66 1.62
CA VAL A 128 -15.03 3.55 0.64
C VAL A 128 -16.36 3.90 1.30
N LEU A 129 -16.64 3.35 2.48
CA LEU A 129 -17.85 3.63 3.25
C LEU A 129 -17.96 5.11 3.66
N ALA A 130 -16.85 5.76 4.02
CA ALA A 130 -16.84 7.18 4.35
C ALA A 130 -17.14 8.06 3.13
N ILE A 131 -16.59 7.70 1.97
CA ILE A 131 -16.87 8.40 0.71
C ILE A 131 -18.36 8.22 0.31
N GLU A 132 -18.89 7.01 0.40
CA GLU A 132 -20.29 6.73 0.10
C GLU A 132 -21.24 7.51 1.01
N LYS A 133 -20.98 7.54 2.32
CA LYS A 133 -21.79 8.33 3.26
C LYS A 133 -21.74 9.83 2.99
N GLU A 134 -20.55 10.37 2.68
CA GLU A 134 -20.38 11.79 2.37
C GLU A 134 -21.10 12.15 1.06
N MET A 135 -21.04 11.28 0.06
CA MET A 135 -21.79 11.47 -1.20
C MET A 135 -23.31 11.40 -0.99
N CYS A 136 -23.79 10.44 -0.22
CA CYS A 136 -25.23 10.37 0.12
C CYS A 136 -25.70 11.62 0.86
N TYR A 137 -24.94 12.09 1.85
CA TYR A 137 -25.24 13.31 2.59
C TYR A 137 -25.32 14.55 1.69
N ILE A 138 -24.41 14.68 0.71
CA ILE A 138 -24.41 15.78 -0.25
C ILE A 138 -25.68 15.74 -1.11
N VAL A 139 -26.04 14.55 -1.63
CA VAL A 139 -27.24 14.37 -2.45
C VAL A 139 -28.51 14.71 -1.67
N GLU A 140 -28.65 14.24 -0.42
CA GLU A 140 -29.80 14.55 0.44
C GLU A 140 -29.90 16.05 0.77
N GLN A 141 -28.79 16.77 0.85
CA GLN A 141 -28.80 18.22 1.05
C GLN A 141 -29.21 18.97 -0.23
N GLU A 142 -28.85 18.47 -1.42
CA GLU A 142 -29.30 19.03 -2.69
C GLU A 142 -30.81 18.90 -2.85
N GLU A 143 -31.38 17.74 -2.54
CA GLU A 143 -32.81 17.50 -2.63
C GLU A 143 -33.64 18.43 -1.73
N LYS A 144 -33.10 18.77 -0.54
CA LYS A 144 -33.74 19.71 0.40
C LYS A 144 -33.61 21.17 0.01
N GLN A 145 -32.60 21.52 -0.80
CA GLN A 145 -32.21 22.90 -1.09
C GLN A 145 -32.75 23.41 -2.40
N THR A 146 -33.22 22.53 -3.29
CA THR A 146 -33.90 22.92 -4.54
C THR A 146 -35.26 23.59 -4.29
N GLU A 147 -35.77 23.52 -3.05
CA GLU A 147 -37.05 24.21 -2.68
C GLU A 147 -36.86 25.66 -2.16
N THR A 148 -35.64 26.13 -1.83
CA THR A 148 -35.50 27.41 -1.10
C THR A 148 -34.31 28.28 -1.47
N ASP A 149 -33.87 28.55 -2.60
CA ASP A 149 -33.06 29.76 -2.90
C ASP A 149 -31.86 29.63 -3.82
N ARG A 150 -31.74 30.61 -4.72
CA ARG A 150 -30.63 30.72 -5.72
C ARG A 150 -29.27 31.14 -5.17
N ASP A 151 -29.18 31.68 -3.98
CA ASP A 151 -27.88 32.10 -3.36
C ASP A 151 -27.11 30.95 -2.69
N ALA A 152 -27.77 29.85 -2.39
CA ALA A 152 -27.16 28.63 -1.83
C ALA A 152 -26.23 27.89 -2.82
N SER A 153 -26.32 28.18 -4.12
CA SER A 153 -25.54 27.49 -5.16
C SER A 153 -24.03 27.70 -5.06
N VAL A 154 -23.58 28.86 -4.55
CA VAL A 154 -22.14 29.18 -4.43
C VAL A 154 -21.50 28.44 -3.28
N ASP A 155 -22.19 28.32 -2.13
CA ASP A 155 -21.68 27.62 -0.96
C ASP A 155 -21.68 26.09 -1.17
N PHE A 156 -22.68 25.62 -1.88
CA PHE A 156 -22.81 24.25 -2.36
C PHE A 156 -21.63 23.85 -3.29
N VAL A 157 -21.33 24.67 -4.30
CA VAL A 157 -20.18 24.45 -5.19
C VAL A 157 -18.86 24.42 -4.41
N LYS A 158 -18.70 25.26 -3.37
CA LYS A 158 -17.52 25.22 -2.50
C LYS A 158 -17.46 23.93 -1.68
N LYS A 159 -18.56 23.46 -1.10
CA LYS A 159 -18.64 22.18 -0.37
C LYS A 159 -18.33 20.99 -1.27
N ILE A 160 -18.91 20.93 -2.45
CA ILE A 160 -18.57 19.91 -3.46
C ILE A 160 -17.08 19.98 -3.79
N HIS A 161 -16.54 21.17 -4.04
CA HIS A 161 -15.13 21.33 -4.36
C HIS A 161 -14.22 20.82 -3.23
N GLN A 162 -14.53 21.13 -1.98
CA GLN A 162 -13.79 20.64 -0.82
C GLN A 162 -13.90 19.10 -0.69
N THR A 163 -15.07 18.55 -0.87
CA THR A 163 -15.31 17.10 -0.84
C THR A 163 -14.60 16.38 -1.99
N VAL A 164 -14.66 16.93 -3.20
CA VAL A 164 -13.90 16.42 -4.36
C VAL A 164 -12.42 16.50 -4.12
N GLN A 165 -11.89 17.57 -3.47
CA GLN A 165 -10.47 17.65 -3.12
C GLN A 165 -10.07 16.61 -2.05
N ARG A 166 -10.95 16.33 -1.08
CA ARG A 166 -10.76 15.26 -0.09
C ARG A 166 -10.77 13.90 -0.79
N ILE A 167 -11.78 13.63 -1.62
CA ILE A 167 -11.89 12.40 -2.45
C ILE A 167 -10.71 12.30 -3.40
N ARG A 168 -10.25 13.38 -4.01
CA ARG A 168 -9.08 13.43 -4.91
C ARG A 168 -7.78 13.08 -4.17
N LYS A 169 -7.61 13.51 -2.91
CA LYS A 169 -6.51 13.04 -2.06
C LYS A 169 -6.57 11.53 -1.86
N TRP A 170 -7.74 11.00 -1.54
CA TRP A 170 -7.95 9.57 -1.38
C TRP A 170 -7.82 8.82 -2.73
N TRP A 171 -8.34 9.41 -3.82
CA TRP A 171 -8.22 8.86 -5.17
C TRP A 171 -6.80 8.84 -5.71
N LEU A 172 -5.93 9.78 -5.33
CA LEU A 172 -4.50 9.75 -5.66
C LEU A 172 -3.77 8.59 -4.95
N ILE A 173 -4.19 8.21 -3.76
CA ILE A 173 -3.74 6.98 -3.09
C ILE A 173 -4.17 5.77 -3.93
N TRP A 174 -5.31 5.88 -4.57
CA TRP A 174 -6.03 4.80 -5.26
C TRP A 174 -5.71 4.66 -6.76
N LYS A 175 -5.14 5.66 -7.40
CA LYS A 175 -4.90 5.75 -8.86
C LYS A 175 -3.97 4.68 -9.45
N GLY A 176 -3.47 3.73 -8.66
CA GLY A 176 -2.74 2.56 -9.12
C GLY A 176 -3.54 1.24 -9.08
N GLY A 177 -4.70 1.23 -8.47
CA GLY A 177 -5.58 0.05 -8.40
C GLY A 177 -6.37 -0.14 -9.69
N GLY A 178 -6.35 -1.35 -10.21
CA GLY A 178 -6.71 -1.76 -11.54
C GLY A 178 -8.09 -1.36 -12.08
N ARG A 179 -8.29 -1.60 -13.37
CA ARG A 179 -9.46 -1.29 -14.22
C ARG A 179 -10.85 -1.66 -13.63
N ARG A 180 -10.89 -2.58 -12.67
CA ARG A 180 -12.13 -3.11 -12.05
C ARG A 180 -12.92 -2.08 -11.24
N TRP A 181 -12.25 -1.06 -10.68
CA TRP A 181 -12.91 -0.04 -9.85
C TRP A 181 -13.43 1.16 -10.65
N ARG A 182 -12.84 1.46 -11.81
CA ARG A 182 -13.44 2.44 -12.73
C ARG A 182 -14.82 2.00 -13.21
N THR A 183 -15.00 0.69 -13.44
CA THR A 183 -16.29 0.11 -13.81
C THR A 183 -17.30 0.22 -12.67
N MET A 184 -16.90 -0.09 -11.44
CA MET A 184 -17.77 -0.05 -10.27
C MET A 184 -18.26 1.38 -9.92
N LEU A 185 -17.36 2.37 -9.93
CA LEU A 185 -17.76 3.78 -9.73
C LEU A 185 -18.61 4.31 -10.89
N TRP A 186 -18.38 3.83 -12.10
CA TRP A 186 -19.17 4.19 -13.25
C TRP A 186 -20.56 3.51 -13.21
N GLU A 187 -20.65 2.28 -12.76
CA GLU A 187 -21.90 1.54 -12.53
C GLU A 187 -22.75 2.19 -11.44
N ILE A 188 -22.17 2.54 -10.29
CA ILE A 188 -22.84 3.26 -9.19
C ILE A 188 -23.36 4.64 -9.68
N SER A 189 -22.54 5.35 -10.47
CA SER A 189 -22.93 6.64 -11.07
C SER A 189 -24.06 6.48 -12.10
N MET A 190 -24.07 5.39 -12.86
CA MET A 190 -25.10 5.12 -13.86
C MET A 190 -26.41 4.60 -13.26
N GLU A 191 -26.35 3.75 -12.23
CA GLU A 191 -27.56 3.31 -11.50
C GLU A 191 -28.28 4.48 -10.83
N LYS A 192 -27.54 5.42 -10.23
CA LYS A 192 -28.13 6.62 -9.63
C LYS A 192 -28.67 7.59 -10.69
N ARG A 193 -28.04 7.72 -11.87
CA ARG A 193 -28.61 8.49 -12.99
C ARG A 193 -29.89 7.90 -13.54
N THR A 194 -30.02 6.58 -13.62
CA THR A 194 -31.25 5.91 -14.08
C THR A 194 -32.37 5.97 -13.04
N ALA A 195 -32.06 6.03 -11.75
CA ALA A 195 -33.02 6.30 -10.70
C ALA A 195 -33.53 7.75 -10.76
N PHE A 196 -32.66 8.72 -11.05
CA PHE A 196 -33.05 10.13 -11.21
C PHE A 196 -33.87 10.42 -12.46
N MET A 197 -33.73 9.65 -13.53
CA MET A 197 -34.56 9.79 -14.74
C MET A 197 -35.92 9.08 -14.66
N ARG A 198 -36.24 8.41 -13.55
CA ARG A 198 -37.54 7.73 -13.33
C ARG A 198 -38.46 8.46 -12.34
N CYS A 199 -38.03 9.58 -11.79
CA CYS A 199 -38.88 10.57 -11.10
C CYS A 199 -39.09 11.78 -12.00
#